data_f393923d2608683d8e7b8e49d2fc866f
#
_entry.id   f393923d2608683d8e7b8e49d2fc866f
#
_cell.length_a   1.000
_cell.length_b   1.000
_cell.length_c   1.000
_cell.angle_alpha   90.00
_cell.angle_beta   90.00
_cell.angle_gamma   90.00
#
_symmetry.space_group_name_H-M   'P 1'
#
loop_
_entity.id
_entity.type
_entity.pdbx_description
1 polymer ?
#
loop_
_entity_poly.entity_id
_entity_poly.type
_entity_poly.pdbx_seq_one_letter_code
_entity_poly.pdbx_strand_id
1 'polypeptide(L)'
;MNEIKVAIADDHKIFRKGVILSMRSYTNIKFVMEADNGEELLAKIPESQPDVVLCDLKMPVKDGIDTTKMITKNFPHVRVIILTMYEDERFVGHLMDCGAAGYLLKSTEPAEIKKAIMDVMRTGFYLNPFVNKVLIKKNYAK
;
A
#
# COMPACT_ATOMS: atom_id res chain seq x y z
N MET A 1 -15.49 5.75 -17.07
CA MET A 1 -14.21 5.77 -16.32
C MET A 1 -14.26 4.72 -15.23
N ASN A 2 -13.24 3.90 -15.18
CA ASN A 2 -13.23 2.80 -14.22
C ASN A 2 -12.90 3.28 -12.80
N GLU A 3 -13.69 2.80 -11.88
CA GLU A 3 -13.52 3.03 -10.47
C GLU A 3 -12.39 2.15 -9.94
N ILE A 4 -11.47 2.70 -9.16
CA ILE A 4 -10.38 1.96 -8.53
C ILE A 4 -10.85 1.54 -7.14
N LYS A 5 -10.84 0.24 -6.89
CA LYS A 5 -11.24 -0.32 -5.59
C LYS A 5 -10.03 -0.40 -4.69
N VAL A 6 -10.13 0.23 -3.53
CA VAL A 6 -9.01 0.32 -2.58
C VAL A 6 -9.40 -0.32 -1.26
N ALA A 7 -8.48 -1.11 -0.72
CA ALA A 7 -8.58 -1.63 0.65
C ALA A 7 -7.51 -0.96 1.50
N ILE A 8 -7.76 -0.84 2.80
CA ILE A 8 -6.79 -0.30 3.73
C ILE A 8 -6.70 -1.19 4.97
N ALA A 9 -5.47 -1.54 5.35
CA ALA A 9 -5.19 -2.30 6.55
C ALA A 9 -4.27 -1.49 7.46
N ASP A 10 -4.74 -1.18 8.65
CA ASP A 10 -4.02 -0.39 9.63
C ASP A 10 -4.71 -0.57 10.99
N ASP A 11 -3.94 -0.84 12.04
CA ASP A 11 -4.51 -1.00 13.38
C ASP A 11 -4.86 0.33 14.06
N HIS A 12 -4.42 1.47 13.48
CA HIS A 12 -4.77 2.80 13.97
C HIS A 12 -6.09 3.26 13.33
N LYS A 13 -7.20 2.98 13.98
CA LYS A 13 -8.53 3.26 13.42
C LYS A 13 -8.76 4.72 13.03
N ILE A 14 -8.27 5.65 13.84
CA ILE A 14 -8.44 7.08 13.58
C ILE A 14 -7.69 7.47 12.30
N PHE A 15 -6.46 7.02 12.15
CA PHE A 15 -5.68 7.27 10.94
C PHE A 15 -6.39 6.68 9.72
N ARG A 16 -6.82 5.44 9.82
CA ARG A 16 -7.51 4.73 8.72
C ARG A 16 -8.77 5.47 8.28
N LYS A 17 -9.60 5.88 9.23
CA LYS A 17 -10.81 6.66 8.94
C LYS A 17 -10.47 8.01 8.32
N GLY A 18 -9.40 8.65 8.79
CA GLY A 18 -8.95 9.92 8.24
C GLY A 18 -8.52 9.80 6.77
N VAL A 19 -7.82 8.74 6.42
CA VAL A 19 -7.42 8.49 5.03
C VAL A 19 -8.66 8.34 4.15
N ILE A 20 -9.60 7.49 4.55
CA ILE A 20 -10.81 7.24 3.80
C ILE A 20 -11.58 8.55 3.59
N LEU A 21 -11.76 9.31 4.67
CA LEU A 21 -12.50 10.57 4.62
C LEU A 21 -11.81 11.59 3.71
N SER A 22 -10.49 11.70 3.79
CA SER A 22 -9.73 12.64 2.97
C SER A 22 -9.79 12.33 1.48
N MET A 23 -10.08 11.09 1.13
CA MET A 23 -10.12 10.63 -0.27
C MET A 23 -11.53 10.66 -0.88
N ARG A 24 -12.54 11.03 -0.10
CA ARG A 24 -13.96 11.02 -0.57
C ARG A 24 -14.25 11.90 -1.76
N SER A 25 -13.52 13.00 -1.90
CA SER A 25 -13.72 13.91 -3.02
C SER A 25 -13.25 13.34 -4.36
N TYR A 26 -12.46 12.27 -4.33
CA TYR A 26 -11.96 11.63 -5.55
C TYR A 26 -12.94 10.55 -5.99
N THR A 27 -13.81 10.90 -6.94
CA THR A 27 -14.91 10.04 -7.36
C THR A 27 -14.50 8.73 -8.02
N ASN A 28 -13.26 8.66 -8.53
CA ASN A 28 -12.76 7.46 -9.17
C ASN A 28 -12.07 6.49 -8.21
N ILE A 29 -12.05 6.81 -6.91
CA ILE A 29 -11.45 5.95 -5.88
C ILE A 29 -12.54 5.55 -4.90
N LYS A 30 -12.68 4.25 -4.68
CA LYS A 30 -13.68 3.71 -3.77
C LYS A 30 -13.03 2.76 -2.78
N PHE A 31 -13.19 3.03 -1.49
CA PHE A 31 -12.73 2.11 -0.45
C PHE A 31 -13.77 1.00 -0.28
N VAL A 32 -13.37 -0.24 -0.55
CA VAL A 32 -14.26 -1.39 -0.53
C VAL A 32 -14.09 -2.26 0.72
N MET A 33 -13.03 -2.00 1.50
CA MET A 33 -12.75 -2.84 2.66
C MET A 33 -11.75 -2.16 3.58
N GLU A 34 -11.94 -2.35 4.89
CA GLU A 34 -11.00 -1.95 5.93
C GLU A 34 -10.61 -3.17 6.75
N ALA A 35 -9.39 -3.20 7.27
CA ALA A 35 -8.92 -4.28 8.12
C ALA A 35 -8.03 -3.72 9.22
N ASP A 36 -8.04 -4.37 10.39
CA ASP A 36 -7.22 -3.99 11.53
C ASP A 36 -5.81 -4.60 11.46
N ASN A 37 -5.63 -5.64 10.66
CA ASN A 37 -4.35 -6.33 10.51
C ASN A 37 -4.28 -7.09 9.19
N GLY A 38 -3.11 -7.67 8.91
CA GLY A 38 -2.89 -8.35 7.65
C GLY A 38 -3.70 -9.64 7.47
N GLU A 39 -3.93 -10.38 8.54
CA GLU A 39 -4.71 -11.61 8.46
C GLU A 39 -6.16 -11.31 8.08
N GLU A 40 -6.76 -10.31 8.71
CA GLU A 40 -8.11 -9.87 8.39
C GLU A 40 -8.19 -9.38 6.95
N LEU A 41 -7.19 -8.60 6.51
CA LEU A 41 -7.10 -8.11 5.14
C LEU A 41 -7.12 -9.28 4.15
N LEU A 42 -6.23 -10.26 4.34
CA LEU A 42 -6.12 -11.40 3.43
C LEU A 42 -7.40 -12.20 3.36
N ALA A 43 -8.09 -12.36 4.50
CA ALA A 43 -9.36 -13.08 4.54
C ALA A 43 -10.47 -12.39 3.75
N LYS A 44 -10.43 -11.06 3.65
CA LYS A 44 -11.46 -10.26 2.99
C LYS A 44 -11.20 -9.96 1.52
N ILE A 45 -9.98 -10.18 1.04
CA ILE A 45 -9.63 -9.89 -0.37
C ILE A 45 -10.50 -10.64 -1.37
N PRO A 46 -10.74 -11.97 -1.22
CA PRO A 46 -11.53 -12.67 -2.24
C PRO A 46 -12.93 -12.10 -2.44
N GLU A 47 -13.55 -11.62 -1.39
CA GLU A 47 -14.91 -11.08 -1.44
C GLU A 47 -14.93 -9.63 -1.94
N SER A 48 -14.02 -8.80 -1.46
CA SER A 48 -13.98 -7.37 -1.79
C SER A 48 -13.28 -7.06 -3.11
N GLN A 49 -12.36 -7.91 -3.53
CA GLN A 49 -11.62 -7.79 -4.79
C GLN A 49 -11.01 -6.40 -5.04
N PRO A 50 -10.15 -5.90 -4.12
CA PRO A 50 -9.54 -4.60 -4.32
C PRO A 50 -8.51 -4.63 -5.46
N ASP A 51 -8.33 -3.47 -6.09
CA ASP A 51 -7.26 -3.28 -7.08
C ASP A 51 -5.96 -2.87 -6.40
N VAL A 52 -6.07 -2.06 -5.33
CA VAL A 52 -4.95 -1.52 -4.59
C VAL A 52 -5.19 -1.71 -3.10
N VAL A 53 -4.15 -2.09 -2.38
CA VAL A 53 -4.16 -2.18 -0.92
C VAL A 53 -3.21 -1.15 -0.35
N LEU A 54 -3.71 -0.30 0.54
CA LEU A 54 -2.88 0.56 1.38
C LEU A 54 -2.64 -0.20 2.68
N CYS A 55 -1.39 -0.53 2.97
CA CYS A 55 -1.06 -1.45 4.05
C CYS A 55 -0.03 -0.83 5.00
N ASP A 56 -0.36 -0.78 6.29
CA ASP A 56 0.59 -0.38 7.31
C ASP A 56 1.70 -1.43 7.44
N LEU A 57 2.91 -1.00 7.73
CA LEU A 57 4.05 -1.89 7.90
C LEU A 57 3.95 -2.68 9.20
N LYS A 58 3.64 -2.00 10.31
CA LYS A 58 3.58 -2.62 11.64
C LYS A 58 2.15 -2.79 12.09
N MET A 59 1.69 -4.03 12.13
CA MET A 59 0.35 -4.41 12.58
C MET A 59 0.45 -5.66 13.45
N PRO A 60 -0.48 -5.84 14.41
CA PRO A 60 -0.52 -7.08 15.18
C PRO A 60 -0.96 -8.26 14.28
N VAL A 61 -0.74 -9.47 14.74
CA VAL A 61 -1.12 -10.74 14.12
C VAL A 61 -0.30 -11.01 12.85
N LYS A 62 -0.38 -10.15 11.83
CA LYS A 62 0.39 -10.27 10.60
C LYS A 62 0.77 -8.89 10.10
N ASP A 63 2.07 -8.63 10.00
CA ASP A 63 2.59 -7.32 9.62
C ASP A 63 2.54 -7.07 8.11
N GLY A 64 2.97 -5.87 7.71
CA GLY A 64 2.93 -5.47 6.30
C GLY A 64 3.88 -6.25 5.41
N ILE A 65 5.00 -6.73 5.94
CA ILE A 65 5.96 -7.53 5.15
C ILE A 65 5.33 -8.87 4.79
N ASP A 66 4.85 -9.60 5.79
CA ASP A 66 4.23 -10.91 5.57
C ASP A 66 2.95 -10.78 4.72
N THR A 67 2.17 -9.74 4.96
CA THR A 67 0.96 -9.47 4.20
C THR A 67 1.28 -9.23 2.73
N THR A 68 2.30 -8.42 2.44
CA THR A 68 2.72 -8.15 1.06
C THR A 68 3.17 -9.42 0.35
N LYS A 69 3.96 -10.25 1.03
CA LYS A 69 4.39 -11.55 0.47
C LYS A 69 3.20 -12.42 0.09
N MET A 70 2.21 -12.50 0.98
CA MET A 70 1.02 -13.33 0.74
C MET A 70 0.17 -12.78 -0.40
N ILE A 71 0.01 -11.47 -0.48
CA ILE A 71 -0.75 -10.84 -1.58
C ILE A 71 -0.05 -11.11 -2.90
N THR A 72 1.26 -10.87 -2.97
CA THR A 72 2.03 -11.10 -4.19
C THR A 72 1.91 -12.53 -4.68
N LYS A 73 1.93 -13.48 -3.75
CA LYS A 73 1.84 -14.90 -4.07
C LYS A 73 0.44 -15.32 -4.51
N ASN A 74 -0.59 -14.91 -3.76
CA ASN A 74 -1.95 -15.43 -3.92
C ASN A 74 -2.87 -14.52 -4.72
N PHE A 75 -2.57 -13.23 -4.79
CA PHE A 75 -3.39 -12.22 -5.49
C PHE A 75 -2.49 -11.31 -6.31
N PRO A 76 -1.79 -11.86 -7.34
CA PRO A 76 -0.73 -11.10 -8.05
C PRO A 76 -1.23 -9.88 -8.81
N HIS A 77 -2.53 -9.76 -9.05
CA HIS A 77 -3.12 -8.60 -9.70
C HIS A 77 -3.36 -7.42 -8.74
N VAL A 78 -3.30 -7.67 -7.42
CA VAL A 78 -3.50 -6.63 -6.42
C VAL A 78 -2.19 -5.88 -6.19
N ARG A 79 -2.24 -4.55 -6.25
CA ARG A 79 -1.06 -3.70 -6.01
C ARG A 79 -1.03 -3.28 -4.54
N VAL A 80 0.13 -3.42 -3.91
CA VAL A 80 0.31 -3.06 -2.50
C VAL A 80 1.14 -1.79 -2.40
N ILE A 81 0.58 -0.79 -1.72
CA ILE A 81 1.30 0.43 -1.34
C ILE A 81 1.44 0.41 0.18
N ILE A 82 2.66 0.48 0.66
CA ILE A 82 2.92 0.52 2.10
C ILE A 82 2.79 1.95 2.60
N LEU A 83 2.01 2.13 3.66
CA LEU A 83 1.92 3.39 4.41
C LEU A 83 2.54 3.17 5.78
N THR A 84 3.56 3.95 6.13
CA THR A 84 4.29 3.75 7.38
C THR A 84 4.68 5.08 8.01
N MET A 85 4.96 5.06 9.31
CA MET A 85 5.49 6.22 10.02
C MET A 85 7.00 6.39 9.83
N TYR A 86 7.68 5.39 9.27
CA TYR A 86 9.14 5.34 9.26
C TYR A 86 9.72 5.30 7.86
N GLU A 87 10.68 6.20 7.60
CA GLU A 87 11.49 6.21 6.39
C GLU A 87 12.77 5.42 6.67
N ASP A 88 12.75 4.11 6.35
CA ASP A 88 13.86 3.20 6.63
C ASP A 88 14.24 2.46 5.35
N GLU A 89 15.46 2.71 4.84
CA GLU A 89 15.96 2.12 3.61
C GLU A 89 15.93 0.59 3.63
N ARG A 90 16.14 -0.02 4.80
CA ARG A 90 16.16 -1.49 4.93
C ARG A 90 14.77 -2.08 4.64
N PHE A 91 13.73 -1.44 5.17
CA PHE A 91 12.36 -1.89 4.93
C PHE A 91 11.94 -1.66 3.48
N VAL A 92 12.30 -0.51 2.90
CA VAL A 92 11.92 -0.20 1.52
C VAL A 92 12.49 -1.24 0.56
N GLY A 93 13.79 -1.52 0.64
CA GLY A 93 14.42 -2.50 -0.24
C GLY A 93 13.79 -3.87 -0.12
N HIS A 94 13.58 -4.32 1.12
CA HIS A 94 12.98 -5.62 1.37
C HIS A 94 11.54 -5.72 0.87
N LEU A 95 10.75 -4.67 1.10
CA LEU A 95 9.34 -4.64 0.66
C LEU A 95 9.21 -4.65 -0.86
N MET A 96 10.08 -3.91 -1.56
CA MET A 96 10.06 -3.94 -3.02
C MET A 96 10.42 -5.33 -3.54
N ASP A 97 11.36 -6.01 -2.89
CA ASP A 97 11.70 -7.41 -3.24
C ASP A 97 10.51 -8.35 -2.98
N CYS A 98 9.68 -8.04 -1.98
CA CYS A 98 8.50 -8.84 -1.68
C CYS A 98 7.33 -8.57 -2.62
N GLY A 99 7.46 -7.57 -3.49
CA GLY A 99 6.43 -7.27 -4.48
C GLY A 99 5.60 -6.03 -4.21
N ALA A 100 5.98 -5.20 -3.22
CA ALA A 100 5.28 -3.95 -2.99
C ALA A 100 5.41 -3.03 -4.21
N ALA A 101 4.33 -2.34 -4.56
CA ALA A 101 4.30 -1.46 -5.71
C ALA A 101 4.65 -0.01 -5.35
N GLY A 102 4.56 0.35 -4.06
CA GLY A 102 4.87 1.69 -3.60
C GLY A 102 5.10 1.74 -2.10
N TYR A 103 5.68 2.84 -1.64
CA TYR A 103 6.01 3.04 -0.24
C TYR A 103 5.84 4.52 0.08
N LEU A 104 4.98 4.84 1.03
CA LEU A 104 4.67 6.20 1.42
C LEU A 104 4.72 6.37 2.94
N LEU A 105 5.06 7.58 3.38
CA LEU A 105 4.92 7.93 4.79
C LEU A 105 3.46 8.25 5.11
N LYS A 106 3.04 7.97 6.34
CA LYS A 106 1.68 8.29 6.81
C LYS A 106 1.42 9.80 6.85
N SER A 107 2.46 10.63 6.85
CA SER A 107 2.34 12.08 6.78
C SER A 107 2.09 12.59 5.35
N THR A 108 2.06 11.71 4.37
CA THR A 108 1.86 12.08 2.97
C THR A 108 0.49 12.74 2.77
N GLU A 109 0.46 13.83 2.00
CA GLU A 109 -0.78 14.53 1.70
C GLU A 109 -1.73 13.64 0.88
N PRO A 110 -3.05 13.81 1.06
CA PRO A 110 -4.02 13.00 0.31
C PRO A 110 -3.85 13.03 -1.20
N ALA A 111 -3.47 14.19 -1.76
CA ALA A 111 -3.25 14.31 -3.21
C ALA A 111 -2.10 13.41 -3.68
N GLU A 112 -1.07 13.23 -2.86
CA GLU A 112 0.04 12.36 -3.19
C GLU A 112 -0.34 10.88 -3.05
N ILE A 113 -1.18 10.55 -2.07
CA ILE A 113 -1.73 9.19 -1.94
C ILE A 113 -2.55 8.84 -3.17
N LYS A 114 -3.39 9.77 -3.63
CA LYS A 114 -4.16 9.60 -4.86
C LYS A 114 -3.23 9.36 -6.05
N LYS A 115 -2.19 10.15 -6.18
CA LYS A 115 -1.21 10.02 -7.27
C LYS A 115 -0.58 8.63 -7.24
N ALA A 116 -0.20 8.16 -6.06
CA ALA A 116 0.39 6.83 -5.91
C ALA A 116 -0.57 5.73 -6.36
N ILE A 117 -1.85 5.82 -5.97
CA ILE A 117 -2.88 4.87 -6.39
C ILE A 117 -3.03 4.88 -7.91
N MET A 118 -3.10 6.06 -8.50
CA MET A 118 -3.24 6.17 -9.95
C MET A 118 -2.02 5.62 -10.69
N ASP A 119 -0.82 5.90 -10.19
CA ASP A 119 0.43 5.45 -10.82
C ASP A 119 0.58 3.94 -10.75
N VAL A 120 0.26 3.30 -9.62
CA VAL A 120 0.38 1.82 -9.54
C VAL A 120 -0.63 1.14 -10.45
N MET A 121 -1.78 1.74 -10.68
CA MET A 121 -2.76 1.19 -11.62
C MET A 121 -2.31 1.37 -13.07
N ARG A 122 -1.68 2.50 -13.38
CA ARG A 122 -1.27 2.81 -14.75
C ARG A 122 0.02 2.11 -15.17
N THR A 123 1.03 2.10 -14.30
CA THR A 123 2.36 1.61 -14.62
C THR A 123 2.81 0.39 -13.82
N GLY A 124 2.10 0.05 -12.75
CA GLY A 124 2.47 -1.02 -11.83
C GLY A 124 3.29 -0.57 -10.63
N PHE A 125 3.78 0.67 -10.62
CA PHE A 125 4.65 1.18 -9.55
C PHE A 125 4.34 2.64 -9.23
N TYR A 126 4.64 3.01 -7.98
CA TYR A 126 4.79 4.40 -7.60
C TYR A 126 6.18 4.57 -6.99
N LEU A 127 7.02 5.37 -7.66
CA LEU A 127 8.39 5.63 -7.24
C LEU A 127 8.52 7.10 -6.85
N ASN A 128 8.88 7.35 -5.59
CA ASN A 128 9.19 8.70 -5.11
C ASN A 128 10.71 8.82 -4.97
N PRO A 129 11.25 10.05 -4.69
CA PRO A 129 12.70 10.22 -4.60
C PRO A 129 13.38 9.31 -3.58
N PHE A 130 12.72 9.04 -2.44
CA PHE A 130 13.30 8.16 -1.42
C PHE A 130 13.42 6.72 -1.93
N VAL A 131 12.35 6.18 -2.52
CA VAL A 131 12.35 4.82 -3.08
C VAL A 131 13.37 4.71 -4.20
N ASN A 132 13.42 5.70 -5.09
CA ASN A 132 14.39 5.71 -6.19
C ASN A 132 15.82 5.66 -5.66
N LYS A 133 16.14 6.42 -4.62
CA LYS A 133 17.45 6.43 -4.01
C LYS A 133 17.83 5.05 -3.46
N VAL A 134 16.91 4.39 -2.80
CA VAL A 134 17.13 3.05 -2.24
C VAL A 134 17.37 2.03 -3.35
N LEU A 135 16.56 2.06 -4.40
CA LEU A 135 16.69 1.12 -5.52
C LEU A 135 18.01 1.32 -6.28
N ILE A 136 18.44 2.56 -6.47
CA ILE A 136 19.72 2.87 -7.12
C ILE A 136 20.86 2.32 -6.29
N LYS A 137 20.90 2.59 -4.97
CA LYS A 137 21.94 2.08 -4.07
C LYS A 137 22.01 0.56 -4.10
N LYS A 138 20.87 -0.10 -4.10
CA LYS A 138 20.78 -1.55 -4.12
C LYS A 138 21.38 -2.13 -5.39
N ASN A 139 21.13 -1.52 -6.54
CA ASN A 139 21.67 -1.96 -7.81
C ASN A 139 23.19 -1.78 -7.89
N TYR A 140 23.72 -0.70 -7.34
CA TYR A 140 25.14 -0.44 -7.38
C TYR A 140 25.94 -1.17 -6.28
N ALA A 141 25.28 -1.65 -5.24
CA ALA A 141 25.93 -2.36 -4.14
C ALA A 141 26.19 -3.83 -4.45
N LYS A 142 25.77 -4.31 -5.59
CA LYS A 142 25.96 -5.72 -5.99
C LYS A 142 27.33 -5.99 -6.58
#